data_d8e8e40b12913e5db38b12aada501e3f
#
_entry.id   d8e8e40b12913e5db38b12aada501e3f
#
_cell.length_a   1.000
_cell.length_b   1.000
_cell.length_c   1.000
_cell.angle_alpha   90.00
_cell.angle_beta   90.00
_cell.angle_gamma   90.00
#
_symmetry.space_group_name_H-M   'P 1'
#
loop_
_entity.id
_entity.type
_entity.pdbx_description
1 polymer ?
#
loop_
_entity_poly.entity_id
_entity_poly.type
_entity_poly.pdbx_seq_one_letter_code
_entity_poly.pdbx_strand_id
1 'polypeptide(L)'
;SENIQNSTLEPLEPLTKKHKEIIGTLEKMLEKGIPELTMSELASKLKISLRTLYEIAPSKDQLITMTVDNILKKLGKSALEQVSKIESPIDKVDTYLSIVNQAVGPKFDAYIKGLGKINGSSEMIDYHEAFITKYTE
;
A
#
# COMPACT_ATOMS: atom_id res chain seq x y z
N SER A 1 -15.02 15.63 0.85
CA SER A 1 -14.20 16.77 1.09
C SER A 1 -12.75 16.40 1.26
N GLU A 2 -11.90 17.34 1.02
CA GLU A 2 -10.45 17.17 1.14
C GLU A 2 -10.00 16.78 2.53
N ASN A 3 -10.81 16.98 3.53
CA ASN A 3 -10.46 16.63 4.91
C ASN A 3 -10.36 15.14 5.14
N ILE A 4 -11.03 14.35 4.34
CA ILE A 4 -10.96 12.90 4.44
C ILE A 4 -9.56 12.41 4.06
N GLN A 5 -8.85 13.19 3.27
CA GLN A 5 -7.53 12.83 2.79
C GLN A 5 -6.43 13.05 3.83
N ASN A 6 -6.74 13.76 4.91
CA ASN A 6 -5.80 13.97 6.00
C ASN A 6 -5.85 12.81 6.99
N SER A 7 -5.71 11.60 6.48
CA SER A 7 -5.67 10.41 7.31
C SER A 7 -4.25 10.12 7.76
N THR A 8 -4.10 9.12 8.63
CA THR A 8 -2.80 8.65 9.09
C THR A 8 -1.94 8.06 7.96
N LEU A 9 -2.52 7.88 6.76
CA LEU A 9 -1.82 7.35 5.61
C LEU A 9 -1.01 8.42 4.87
N GLU A 10 -1.31 9.69 5.13
CA GLU A 10 -0.61 10.78 4.46
C GLU A 10 0.63 11.20 5.27
N PRO A 11 1.76 11.49 4.61
CA PRO A 11 2.93 12.02 5.29
C PRO A 11 2.66 13.45 5.76
N LEU A 12 3.33 13.86 6.83
CA LEU A 12 3.19 15.20 7.40
C LEU A 12 3.71 16.28 6.45
N GLU A 13 4.68 15.94 5.62
CA GLU A 13 5.28 16.85 4.65
C GLU A 13 5.30 16.22 3.27
N PRO A 14 5.36 17.03 2.19
CA PRO A 14 5.47 16.48 0.85
C PRO A 14 6.70 15.59 0.71
N LEU A 15 6.52 14.46 0.07
CA LEU A 15 7.62 13.51 -0.14
C LEU A 15 8.57 14.03 -1.21
N THR A 16 9.87 13.98 -0.90
CA THR A 16 10.90 14.29 -1.86
C THR A 16 11.09 13.12 -2.82
N LYS A 17 11.85 13.35 -3.89
CA LYS A 17 12.21 12.29 -4.82
C LYS A 17 12.93 11.14 -4.08
N LYS A 18 13.84 11.50 -3.16
CA LYS A 18 14.57 10.52 -2.36
C LYS A 18 13.62 9.70 -1.48
N HIS A 19 12.63 10.35 -0.86
CA HIS A 19 11.64 9.65 -0.05
C HIS A 19 10.85 8.65 -0.89
N LYS A 20 10.48 9.02 -2.11
CA LYS A 20 9.75 8.13 -3.02
C LYS A 20 10.60 6.92 -3.43
N GLU A 21 11.89 7.11 -3.63
CA GLU A 21 12.80 6.01 -3.93
C GLU A 21 12.92 5.03 -2.75
N ILE A 22 12.96 5.56 -1.53
CA ILE A 22 12.99 4.75 -0.31
C ILE A 22 11.71 3.93 -0.20
N ILE A 23 10.57 4.55 -0.42
CA ILE A 23 9.28 3.86 -0.39
C ILE A 23 9.24 2.76 -1.45
N GLY A 24 9.77 3.01 -2.64
CA GLY A 24 9.86 2.00 -3.69
C GLY A 24 10.69 0.79 -3.27
N THR A 25 11.78 1.02 -2.55
CA THR A 25 12.60 -0.08 -2.01
C THR A 25 11.83 -0.85 -0.92
N LEU A 26 11.11 -0.13 -0.06
CA LEU A 26 10.25 -0.76 0.95
C LEU A 26 9.16 -1.62 0.32
N GLU A 27 8.54 -1.15 -0.76
CA GLU A 27 7.54 -1.93 -1.47
C GLU A 27 8.09 -3.29 -1.91
N LYS A 28 9.33 -3.29 -2.42
CA LYS A 28 9.98 -4.54 -2.82
C LYS A 28 10.27 -5.44 -1.63
N MET A 29 10.66 -4.87 -0.51
CA MET A 29 10.87 -5.64 0.71
C MET A 29 9.58 -6.28 1.20
N LEU A 30 8.47 -5.56 1.10
CA LEU A 30 7.16 -6.04 1.55
C LEU A 30 6.61 -7.15 0.65
N GLU A 31 7.13 -7.32 -0.55
CA GLU A 31 6.76 -8.46 -1.39
C GLU A 31 7.06 -9.80 -0.72
N LYS A 32 8.02 -9.81 0.20
CA LYS A 32 8.41 -11.00 0.96
C LYS A 32 7.68 -11.11 2.30
N GLY A 33 6.76 -10.19 2.59
CA GLY A 33 6.05 -10.10 3.84
C GLY A 33 6.48 -8.89 4.65
N ILE A 34 5.79 -8.65 5.76
CA ILE A 34 6.08 -7.51 6.62
C ILE A 34 7.30 -7.82 7.48
N PRO A 35 8.36 -6.99 7.41
CA PRO A 35 9.59 -7.27 8.14
C PRO A 35 9.43 -7.07 9.65
N GLU A 36 10.01 -7.96 10.42
CA GLU A 36 10.08 -7.84 11.88
C GLU A 36 11.35 -7.09 12.27
N LEU A 37 11.46 -5.85 11.78
CA LEU A 37 12.61 -5.00 12.03
C LEU A 37 12.16 -3.73 12.73
N THR A 38 13.03 -3.20 13.59
CA THR A 38 12.80 -1.88 14.18
C THR A 38 13.03 -0.80 13.13
N MET A 39 12.58 0.43 13.41
CA MET A 39 12.85 1.56 12.51
C MET A 39 14.35 1.74 12.28
N SER A 40 15.15 1.58 13.33
CA SER A 40 16.60 1.69 13.22
C SER A 40 17.19 0.63 12.30
N GLU A 41 16.73 -0.61 12.44
CA GLU A 41 17.18 -1.71 11.60
C GLU A 41 16.73 -1.53 10.15
N LEU A 42 15.51 -1.02 9.94
CA LEU A 42 15.02 -0.69 8.61
C LEU A 42 15.89 0.39 7.94
N ALA A 43 16.20 1.45 8.68
CA ALA A 43 17.03 2.52 8.17
C ALA A 43 18.41 1.99 7.76
N SER A 44 18.99 1.13 8.59
CA SER A 44 20.28 0.51 8.29
C SER A 44 20.22 -0.34 7.02
N LYS A 45 19.17 -1.14 6.89
CA LYS A 45 18.99 -2.00 5.73
C LYS A 45 18.75 -1.20 4.45
N LEU A 46 18.07 -0.07 4.56
CA LEU A 46 17.83 0.84 3.44
C LEU A 46 19.02 1.76 3.15
N LYS A 47 20.05 1.72 3.99
CA LYS A 47 21.25 2.55 3.88
C LYS A 47 20.94 4.04 3.96
N ILE A 48 20.03 4.39 4.86
CA ILE A 48 19.63 5.77 5.13
C ILE A 48 19.71 6.05 6.62
N SER A 49 19.66 7.33 7.00
CA SER A 49 19.61 7.69 8.42
C SER A 49 18.24 7.40 8.99
N LEU A 50 18.19 7.15 10.30
CA LEU A 50 16.93 6.99 11.02
C LEU A 50 16.07 8.24 10.90
N ARG A 51 16.70 9.40 10.93
CA ARG A 51 16.02 10.68 10.76
C ARG A 51 15.28 10.76 9.42
N THR A 52 15.93 10.33 8.33
CA THR A 52 15.32 10.32 7.01
C THR A 52 14.06 9.43 7.00
N LEU A 53 14.14 8.29 7.66
CA LEU A 53 12.99 7.38 7.73
C LEU A 53 11.82 8.02 8.50
N TYR A 54 12.12 8.70 9.60
CA TYR A 54 11.09 9.42 10.37
C TYR A 54 10.52 10.63 9.64
N GLU A 55 11.23 11.18 8.66
CA GLU A 55 10.68 12.21 7.79
C GLU A 55 9.55 11.68 6.91
N ILE A 56 9.59 10.39 6.61
CA ILE A 56 8.55 9.75 5.76
C ILE A 56 7.33 9.41 6.60
N ALA A 57 7.52 8.81 7.77
CA ALA A 57 6.42 8.40 8.63
C ALA A 57 6.85 8.44 10.10
N PRO A 58 5.94 8.83 11.02
CA PRO A 58 6.29 8.99 12.43
C PRO A 58 6.48 7.69 13.20
N SER A 59 6.09 6.55 12.62
CA SER A 59 6.26 5.25 13.27
C SER A 59 6.39 4.15 12.22
N LYS A 60 6.89 2.99 12.65
CA LYS A 60 6.98 1.82 11.78
C LYS A 60 5.59 1.40 11.28
N ASP A 61 4.60 1.39 12.19
CA ASP A 61 3.26 0.98 11.82
C ASP A 61 2.68 1.85 10.71
N GLN A 62 2.85 3.16 10.83
CA GLN A 62 2.38 4.08 9.80
C GLN A 62 3.19 3.97 8.51
N LEU A 63 4.50 3.73 8.63
CA LEU A 63 5.35 3.52 7.46
C LEU A 63 4.90 2.29 6.67
N ILE A 64 4.68 1.19 7.34
CA ILE A 64 4.24 -0.06 6.71
C ILE A 64 2.85 0.12 6.10
N THR A 65 1.92 0.69 6.86
CA THR A 65 0.55 0.93 6.38
C THR A 65 0.56 1.80 5.13
N MET A 66 1.32 2.88 5.14
CA MET A 66 1.43 3.78 3.99
C MET A 66 2.02 3.08 2.78
N THR A 67 3.04 2.24 3.00
CA THR A 67 3.69 1.53 1.90
C THR A 67 2.76 0.49 1.29
N VAL A 68 2.03 -0.27 2.10
CA VAL A 68 1.04 -1.23 1.60
C VAL A 68 -0.08 -0.49 0.86
N ASP A 69 -0.54 0.64 1.39
CA ASP A 69 -1.56 1.45 0.73
C ASP A 69 -1.10 1.88 -0.67
N ASN A 70 0.16 2.29 -0.81
CA ASN A 70 0.71 2.66 -2.11
C ASN A 70 0.74 1.47 -3.08
N ILE A 71 1.11 0.29 -2.59
CA ILE A 71 1.10 -0.93 -3.41
C ILE A 71 -0.31 -1.18 -3.94
N LEU A 72 -1.30 -1.13 -3.06
CA LEU A 72 -2.68 -1.40 -3.42
C LEU A 72 -3.25 -0.36 -4.37
N LYS A 73 -2.90 0.91 -4.18
CA LYS A 73 -3.33 1.99 -5.08
C LYS A 73 -2.77 1.82 -6.49
N LYS A 74 -1.48 1.50 -6.59
CA LYS A 74 -0.84 1.27 -7.89
C LYS A 74 -1.45 0.06 -8.59
N LEU A 75 -1.69 -1.01 -7.84
CA LEU A 75 -2.29 -2.21 -8.37
C LEU A 75 -3.71 -1.96 -8.86
N GLY A 76 -4.52 -1.28 -8.05
CA GLY A 76 -5.89 -0.93 -8.43
C GLY A 76 -5.94 -0.06 -9.66
N LYS A 77 -5.06 0.95 -9.75
CA LYS A 77 -4.98 1.82 -10.91
C LYS A 77 -4.61 1.04 -12.18
N SER A 78 -3.60 0.18 -12.07
CA SER A 78 -3.18 -0.66 -13.19
C SER A 78 -4.29 -1.59 -13.65
N ALA A 79 -5.00 -2.21 -12.71
CA ALA A 79 -6.11 -3.09 -13.04
C ALA A 79 -7.23 -2.34 -13.73
N LEU A 80 -7.57 -1.14 -13.25
CA LEU A 80 -8.60 -0.31 -13.89
C LEU A 80 -8.21 0.11 -15.29
N GLU A 81 -6.95 0.46 -15.52
CA GLU A 81 -6.47 0.82 -16.85
C GLU A 81 -6.63 -0.35 -17.83
N GLN A 82 -6.32 -1.57 -17.38
CA GLN A 82 -6.46 -2.74 -18.22
C GLN A 82 -7.92 -3.07 -18.52
N VAL A 83 -8.80 -3.00 -17.51
CA VAL A 83 -10.21 -3.30 -17.71
C VAL A 83 -10.95 -2.21 -18.47
N SER A 84 -10.45 -0.99 -18.55
CA SER A 84 -11.08 0.08 -19.29
C SER A 84 -11.22 -0.24 -20.78
N LYS A 85 -10.41 -1.16 -21.27
CA LYS A 85 -10.41 -1.58 -22.68
C LYS A 85 -11.38 -2.73 -22.97
N ILE A 86 -12.03 -3.26 -21.93
CA ILE A 86 -12.96 -4.38 -22.03
C ILE A 86 -14.38 -3.83 -22.07
N GLU A 87 -15.19 -4.29 -23.02
CA GLU A 87 -16.55 -3.78 -23.19
C GLU A 87 -17.56 -4.43 -22.26
N SER A 88 -17.45 -5.72 -22.02
CA SER A 88 -18.41 -6.45 -21.18
C SER A 88 -18.19 -6.15 -19.70
N PRO A 89 -19.24 -5.71 -18.95
CA PRO A 89 -19.11 -5.47 -17.51
C PRO A 89 -18.68 -6.71 -16.72
N ILE A 90 -19.16 -7.89 -17.11
CA ILE A 90 -18.80 -9.13 -16.42
C ILE A 90 -17.32 -9.43 -16.65
N ASP A 91 -16.84 -9.26 -17.87
CA ASP A 91 -15.43 -9.49 -18.20
C ASP A 91 -14.53 -8.48 -17.50
N LYS A 92 -15.00 -7.23 -17.31
CA LYS A 92 -14.25 -6.23 -16.54
C LYS A 92 -14.05 -6.69 -15.10
N VAL A 93 -15.10 -7.17 -14.44
CA VAL A 93 -15.02 -7.65 -13.07
C VAL A 93 -14.06 -8.82 -12.97
N ASP A 94 -14.23 -9.82 -13.84
CA ASP A 94 -13.39 -11.02 -13.82
C ASP A 94 -11.92 -10.66 -14.04
N THR A 95 -11.65 -9.79 -15.01
CA THR A 95 -10.28 -9.39 -15.33
C THR A 95 -9.66 -8.61 -14.17
N TYR A 96 -10.41 -7.67 -13.58
CA TYR A 96 -9.94 -6.89 -12.45
C TYR A 96 -9.57 -7.79 -11.28
N LEU A 97 -10.48 -8.69 -10.90
CA LEU A 97 -10.25 -9.59 -9.77
C LEU A 97 -9.08 -10.54 -10.04
N SER A 98 -8.94 -11.00 -11.28
CA SER A 98 -7.83 -11.87 -11.67
C SER A 98 -6.49 -11.15 -11.51
N ILE A 99 -6.39 -9.90 -11.99
CA ILE A 99 -5.16 -9.10 -11.89
C ILE A 99 -4.78 -8.89 -10.43
N VAL A 100 -5.74 -8.47 -9.61
CA VAL A 100 -5.50 -8.21 -8.18
C VAL A 100 -5.09 -9.50 -7.48
N ASN A 101 -5.80 -10.59 -7.74
CA ASN A 101 -5.53 -11.88 -7.10
C ASN A 101 -4.14 -12.42 -7.46
N GLN A 102 -3.74 -12.31 -8.72
CA GLN A 102 -2.41 -12.75 -9.15
C GLN A 102 -1.30 -11.96 -8.47
N ALA A 103 -1.52 -10.66 -8.29
CA ALA A 103 -0.50 -9.79 -7.73
C ALA A 103 -0.32 -9.96 -6.23
N VAL A 104 -1.43 -10.10 -5.48
CA VAL A 104 -1.37 -10.14 -4.01
C VAL A 104 -1.76 -11.48 -3.40
N GLY A 105 -2.37 -12.38 -4.19
CA GLY A 105 -2.91 -13.64 -3.66
C GLY A 105 -1.95 -14.45 -2.81
N PRO A 106 -0.73 -14.78 -3.31
CA PRO A 106 0.19 -15.60 -2.53
C PRO A 106 0.72 -14.94 -1.25
N LYS A 107 0.62 -13.62 -1.16
CA LYS A 107 1.14 -12.84 -0.04
C LYS A 107 0.04 -12.19 0.78
N PHE A 108 -1.21 -12.31 0.32
CA PHE A 108 -2.35 -11.62 0.93
C PHE A 108 -2.52 -11.97 2.39
N ASP A 109 -2.45 -13.25 2.72
CA ASP A 109 -2.60 -13.71 4.10
C ASP A 109 -1.51 -13.14 5.01
N ALA A 110 -0.28 -13.06 4.51
CA ALA A 110 0.83 -12.49 5.27
C ALA A 110 0.61 -10.99 5.52
N TYR A 111 0.13 -10.27 4.49
CA TYR A 111 -0.19 -8.85 4.63
C TYR A 111 -1.30 -8.62 5.66
N ILE A 112 -2.38 -9.39 5.56
CA ILE A 112 -3.54 -9.24 6.46
C ILE A 112 -3.15 -9.56 7.89
N LYS A 113 -2.40 -10.62 8.12
CA LYS A 113 -1.93 -10.99 9.47
C LYS A 113 -1.05 -9.89 10.07
N GLY A 114 -0.12 -9.36 9.27
CA GLY A 114 0.75 -8.28 9.71
C GLY A 114 -0.03 -7.01 10.01
N LEU A 115 -0.92 -6.63 9.08
CA LEU A 115 -1.71 -5.41 9.21
C LEU A 115 -2.72 -5.48 10.35
N GLY A 116 -3.22 -6.67 10.67
CA GLY A 116 -4.17 -6.84 11.77
C GLY A 116 -3.63 -6.43 13.13
N LYS A 117 -2.31 -6.29 13.25
CA LYS A 117 -1.63 -5.85 14.48
C LYS A 117 -1.20 -4.40 14.43
N ILE A 118 -1.53 -3.67 13.35
CA ILE A 118 -1.04 -2.33 13.08
C ILE A 118 -2.19 -1.33 13.19
N ASN A 119 -1.97 -0.24 13.93
CA ASN A 119 -2.95 0.84 14.06
C ASN A 119 -3.21 1.51 12.71
N GLY A 120 -4.49 1.73 12.39
CA GLY A 120 -4.90 2.38 11.15
C GLY A 120 -5.04 1.45 9.98
N SER A 121 -4.61 0.18 10.10
CA SER A 121 -4.71 -0.77 8.99
C SER A 121 -6.15 -1.09 8.62
N SER A 122 -7.04 -1.14 9.62
CA SER A 122 -8.46 -1.43 9.39
C SER A 122 -9.09 -0.39 8.46
N GLU A 123 -8.80 0.90 8.70
CA GLU A 123 -9.31 1.97 7.85
C GLU A 123 -8.79 1.85 6.42
N MET A 124 -7.53 1.53 6.26
CA MET A 124 -6.91 1.37 4.95
C MET A 124 -7.53 0.20 4.19
N ILE A 125 -7.73 -0.93 4.87
CA ILE A 125 -8.35 -2.11 4.27
C ILE A 125 -9.78 -1.80 3.86
N ASP A 126 -10.56 -1.15 4.73
CA ASP A 126 -11.93 -0.75 4.43
C ASP A 126 -12.01 0.16 3.21
N TYR A 127 -11.07 1.10 3.10
CA TYR A 127 -11.00 1.99 1.94
C TYR A 127 -10.85 1.19 0.64
N HIS A 128 -9.95 0.21 0.62
CA HIS A 128 -9.72 -0.58 -0.59
C HIS A 128 -10.87 -1.52 -0.90
N GLU A 129 -11.52 -2.08 0.10
CA GLU A 129 -12.73 -2.88 -0.11
C GLU A 129 -13.85 -2.04 -0.71
N ALA A 130 -14.07 -0.83 -0.19
CA ALA A 130 -15.06 0.09 -0.72
C ALA A 130 -14.74 0.49 -2.16
N PHE A 131 -13.47 0.72 -2.47
CA PHE A 131 -13.02 1.05 -3.82
C PHE A 131 -13.33 -0.09 -4.79
N ILE A 132 -13.01 -1.32 -4.40
CA ILE A 132 -13.26 -2.50 -5.23
C ILE A 132 -14.77 -2.64 -5.47
N THR A 133 -15.58 -2.53 -4.42
CA THR A 133 -17.05 -2.62 -4.55
C THR A 133 -17.57 -1.59 -5.53
N LYS A 134 -17.11 -0.35 -5.41
CA LYS A 134 -17.56 0.73 -6.29
C LYS A 134 -17.31 0.45 -7.77
N TYR A 135 -16.15 -0.13 -8.08
CA TYR A 135 -15.75 -0.34 -9.47
C TYR A 135 -16.16 -1.71 -10.04
N THR A 136 -16.65 -2.61 -9.20
CA THR A 136 -17.10 -3.93 -9.65
C THR A 136 -18.63 -4.08 -9.67
N GLU A 137 -19.33 -3.09 -9.15
CA GLU A 137 -20.77 -3.03 -9.29
C GLU A 137 -21.13 -2.55 -10.70
#